data_f5dfc31547f48a1714086fb9addc5f8c
#
_entry.id   f5dfc31547f48a1714086fb9addc5f8c
#
_cell.length_a   1.000
_cell.length_b   1.000
_cell.length_c   1.000
_cell.angle_alpha   90.00
_cell.angle_beta   90.00
_cell.angle_gamma   90.00
#
_symmetry.space_group_name_H-M   'P 1'
#
loop_
_entity.id
_entity.type
_entity.pdbx_description
1 polymer ?
#
loop_
_entity_poly.entity_id
_entity_poly.type
_entity_poly.pdbx_seq_one_letter_code
_entity_poly.pdbx_strand_id
1 'polypeptide(L)'
;MSKNNKTTEPTAPQALTAQFSEQIIDERLTPNPLSQFSMDKDALRLALVTAQYALRATRQQTPPILNKPTGLLVLVNGMEQAGKGTAVKQLRQWVDPRLLKVEATVGDCPLAYQPIWQAHTKALPRHGDVMVYFGNWYADLLYNVMRMATSDNDNANVNANDNVNDNVNDNKEQSKNLKSKSTKSDNDKALPIAQWQAYLQQQLIKLQAFEQDLAANQTRLLKCWFHVDIETLQARLNDDEADPQFLYQIDWNSKKVIETFNQVATVLLRQQDDWIIIDGDNKSDAADHFCHEVLQAMQTALMSSKKNTVNTSDKSKAKKQAQQALKSAKFEPVKIPKCLKNIDDAEIDKSEYRDALVEKQVRLAQLLRARKGRHIVFAFEGMDAAGKGGAIKRLVAPLDPRDYQIYNISAPMLYELQHPYLWRFWTKLPNEQTDRISRIAIFDRTWYGRVLVERIEGFATDEEWQRAYDEINRFEADLAAAGTIVIKYWLAIDKKEQLKRFEARQETPHKQFKLTDDDWRNRDKWSDYVQSAADMLARTDTEYAPWCVIATNEKRQARLDVLDHAIKQLSAVCGS
;
A
#
# COMPACT_ATOMS: atom_id res chain seq x y z
N MET A 1 -21.81 -23.31 51.19
CA MET A 1 -21.88 -23.89 49.82
C MET A 1 -21.12 -22.96 48.89
N SER A 2 -19.86 -23.29 48.67
CA SER A 2 -18.91 -22.55 47.86
C SER A 2 -19.02 -23.03 46.41
N LYS A 3 -19.26 -22.14 45.45
CA LYS A 3 -19.16 -22.46 44.02
C LYS A 3 -17.83 -21.92 43.49
N ASN A 4 -16.94 -22.86 43.19
CA ASN A 4 -15.70 -22.65 42.48
C ASN A 4 -16.00 -22.25 41.03
N ASN A 5 -15.70 -21.03 40.65
CA ASN A 5 -15.53 -20.64 39.26
C ASN A 5 -14.08 -20.92 38.85
N LYS A 6 -13.87 -21.98 38.08
CA LYS A 6 -12.62 -22.20 37.34
C LYS A 6 -12.63 -21.31 36.13
N THR A 7 -11.80 -20.28 36.16
CA THR A 7 -11.34 -19.54 34.97
C THR A 7 -10.47 -20.48 34.14
N THR A 8 -10.91 -20.81 32.95
CA THR A 8 -10.11 -21.51 31.93
C THR A 8 -9.08 -20.52 31.38
N GLU A 9 -7.80 -20.73 31.68
CA GLU A 9 -6.68 -20.09 31.00
C GLU A 9 -6.69 -20.46 29.50
N PRO A 10 -6.37 -19.52 28.58
CA PRO A 10 -6.25 -19.86 27.16
C PRO A 10 -5.03 -20.77 26.98
N THR A 11 -5.25 -21.94 26.41
CA THR A 11 -4.21 -22.89 26.00
C THR A 11 -3.22 -22.22 25.06
N ALA A 12 -1.95 -22.21 25.42
CA ALA A 12 -0.85 -21.75 24.56
C ALA A 12 -0.87 -22.48 23.21
N PRO A 13 -0.58 -21.80 22.08
CA PRO A 13 -0.56 -22.44 20.77
C PRO A 13 0.55 -23.51 20.76
N GLN A 14 0.15 -24.75 20.44
CA GLN A 14 1.06 -25.87 20.31
C GLN A 14 2.18 -25.54 19.31
N ALA A 15 3.43 -25.75 19.72
CA ALA A 15 4.60 -25.61 18.86
C ALA A 15 4.48 -26.53 17.65
N LEU A 16 4.47 -25.95 16.44
CA LEU A 16 4.48 -26.66 15.17
C LEU A 16 5.85 -27.35 15.01
N THR A 17 5.87 -28.67 14.99
CA THR A 17 7.07 -29.48 14.78
C THR A 17 7.41 -29.58 13.29
N ALA A 18 8.68 -29.72 12.95
CA ALA A 18 9.23 -29.74 11.60
C ALA A 18 8.62 -30.77 10.61
N GLN A 19 8.00 -31.83 11.10
CA GLN A 19 7.34 -32.88 10.31
C GLN A 19 6.11 -32.41 9.51
N PHE A 20 5.55 -31.23 9.82
CA PHE A 20 4.34 -30.73 9.18
C PHE A 20 4.55 -29.95 7.89
N SER A 21 5.78 -29.54 7.55
CA SER A 21 6.04 -28.66 6.41
C SER A 21 5.94 -29.37 5.07
N GLU A 22 6.55 -30.52 4.93
CA GLU A 22 6.54 -31.29 3.68
C GLU A 22 5.12 -31.81 3.36
N GLN A 23 4.42 -32.36 4.35
CA GLN A 23 3.09 -32.92 4.14
C GLN A 23 2.05 -31.92 3.61
N ILE A 24 2.08 -30.64 4.00
CA ILE A 24 1.13 -29.64 3.50
C ILE A 24 1.44 -29.20 2.08
N ILE A 25 2.72 -29.12 1.76
CA ILE A 25 3.16 -28.78 0.41
C ILE A 25 2.76 -29.94 -0.51
N ASP A 26 3.02 -31.18 -0.11
CA ASP A 26 2.65 -32.39 -0.86
C ASP A 26 1.14 -32.53 -1.05
N GLU A 27 0.34 -32.27 -0.01
CA GLU A 27 -1.13 -32.30 -0.09
C GLU A 27 -1.71 -31.21 -1.01
N ARG A 28 -1.01 -30.10 -1.19
CA ARG A 28 -1.44 -28.95 -1.99
C ARG A 28 -0.72 -28.82 -3.32
N LEU A 29 0.28 -29.65 -3.62
CA LEU A 29 0.90 -29.69 -4.93
C LEU A 29 -0.17 -29.98 -5.99
N THR A 30 -0.39 -29.02 -6.84
CA THR A 30 -1.38 -29.15 -7.91
C THR A 30 -0.76 -29.98 -9.03
N PRO A 31 -1.33 -31.15 -9.39
CA PRO A 31 -0.83 -31.94 -10.52
C PRO A 31 -0.74 -31.08 -11.78
N ASN A 32 0.30 -31.31 -12.60
CA ASN A 32 0.42 -30.58 -13.86
C ASN A 32 -0.87 -30.74 -14.69
N PRO A 33 -1.64 -29.66 -14.93
CA PRO A 33 -2.92 -29.76 -15.60
C PRO A 33 -2.80 -30.25 -17.04
N LEU A 34 -1.63 -30.11 -17.68
CA LEU A 34 -1.39 -30.63 -19.03
C LEU A 34 -1.43 -32.17 -19.09
N SER A 35 -1.15 -32.86 -17.97
CA SER A 35 -1.34 -34.31 -17.88
C SER A 35 -2.80 -34.73 -17.78
N GLN A 36 -3.69 -33.80 -17.40
CA GLN A 36 -5.13 -34.02 -17.20
C GLN A 36 -5.98 -33.43 -18.34
N PHE A 37 -5.51 -32.42 -19.07
CA PHE A 37 -6.20 -31.74 -20.15
C PHE A 37 -5.52 -32.01 -21.50
N SER A 38 -6.33 -32.26 -22.50
CA SER A 38 -5.88 -32.55 -23.89
C SER A 38 -5.35 -31.34 -24.67
N MET A 39 -4.98 -30.26 -23.99
CA MET A 39 -4.48 -29.05 -24.62
C MET A 39 -2.97 -29.19 -24.86
N ASP A 40 -2.56 -29.17 -26.12
CA ASP A 40 -1.15 -29.14 -26.49
C ASP A 40 -0.52 -27.74 -26.27
N LYS A 41 0.82 -27.65 -26.37
CA LYS A 41 1.55 -26.41 -26.12
C LYS A 41 1.18 -25.28 -27.10
N ASP A 42 0.91 -25.61 -28.36
CA ASP A 42 0.56 -24.62 -29.37
C ASP A 42 -0.86 -24.09 -29.15
N ALA A 43 -1.81 -24.95 -28.74
CA ALA A 43 -3.14 -24.54 -28.33
C ALA A 43 -3.12 -23.64 -27.08
N LEU A 44 -2.32 -23.98 -26.08
CA LEU A 44 -2.14 -23.17 -24.86
C LEU A 44 -1.56 -21.80 -25.20
N ARG A 45 -0.53 -21.75 -26.05
CA ARG A 45 0.07 -20.50 -26.52
C ARG A 45 -0.92 -19.61 -27.25
N LEU A 46 -1.72 -20.17 -28.18
CA LEU A 46 -2.75 -19.43 -28.89
C LEU A 46 -3.82 -18.90 -27.94
N ALA A 47 -4.26 -19.70 -26.98
CA ALA A 47 -5.24 -19.30 -25.97
C ALA A 47 -4.73 -18.15 -25.09
N LEU A 48 -3.46 -18.20 -24.66
CA LEU A 48 -2.82 -17.14 -23.88
C LEU A 48 -2.79 -15.80 -24.63
N VAL A 49 -2.31 -15.80 -25.88
CA VAL A 49 -2.29 -14.59 -26.72
C VAL A 49 -3.70 -14.05 -26.92
N THR A 50 -4.65 -14.94 -27.25
CA THR A 50 -6.06 -14.54 -27.46
C THR A 50 -6.65 -13.91 -26.19
N ALA A 51 -6.44 -14.51 -25.02
CA ALA A 51 -6.92 -13.99 -23.74
C ALA A 51 -6.28 -12.65 -23.39
N GLN A 52 -4.98 -12.50 -23.66
CA GLN A 52 -4.24 -11.26 -23.40
C GLN A 52 -4.79 -10.09 -24.24
N TYR A 53 -5.00 -10.29 -25.55
CA TYR A 53 -5.59 -9.27 -26.41
C TYR A 53 -7.03 -8.97 -26.04
N ALA A 54 -7.81 -9.98 -25.68
CA ALA A 54 -9.19 -9.80 -25.23
C ALA A 54 -9.25 -8.97 -23.92
N LEU A 55 -8.35 -9.23 -22.97
CA LEU A 55 -8.25 -8.46 -21.72
C LEU A 55 -7.85 -7.00 -22.00
N ARG A 56 -6.90 -6.78 -22.89
CA ARG A 56 -6.50 -5.45 -23.32
C ARG A 56 -7.63 -4.68 -24.00
N ALA A 57 -8.42 -5.34 -24.83
CA ALA A 57 -9.54 -4.74 -25.53
C ALA A 57 -10.66 -4.24 -24.60
N THR A 58 -10.80 -4.81 -23.40
CA THR A 58 -11.78 -4.34 -22.40
C THR A 58 -11.55 -2.89 -22.00
N ARG A 59 -10.31 -2.41 -22.03
CA ARG A 59 -9.95 -1.01 -21.71
C ARG A 59 -10.49 -0.01 -22.74
N GLN A 60 -10.63 -0.40 -23.99
CA GLN A 60 -11.00 0.50 -25.09
C GLN A 60 -12.52 0.68 -25.23
N GLN A 61 -13.31 -0.21 -24.64
CA GLN A 61 -14.75 -0.29 -24.88
C GLN A 61 -15.60 0.49 -23.86
N THR A 62 -15.02 1.12 -22.85
CA THR A 62 -15.78 1.63 -21.71
C THR A 62 -15.64 3.11 -21.49
N PRO A 63 -16.77 3.84 -21.32
CA PRO A 63 -16.75 5.10 -20.61
C PRO A 63 -16.19 4.83 -19.19
N PRO A 64 -15.30 5.66 -18.65
CA PRO A 64 -14.55 5.37 -17.41
C PRO A 64 -15.40 5.14 -16.16
N ILE A 65 -16.70 5.39 -16.22
CA ILE A 65 -17.57 5.47 -15.05
C ILE A 65 -18.34 4.18 -14.76
N LEU A 66 -18.66 3.34 -15.75
CA LEU A 66 -19.61 2.24 -15.55
C LEU A 66 -19.05 0.83 -15.67
N ASN A 67 -17.94 0.61 -16.37
CA ASN A 67 -17.35 -0.72 -16.56
C ASN A 67 -15.83 -0.65 -16.53
N LYS A 68 -15.26 -0.78 -15.34
CA LYS A 68 -13.80 -0.80 -15.19
C LYS A 68 -13.27 -2.19 -15.58
N PRO A 69 -12.37 -2.29 -16.56
CA PRO A 69 -11.74 -3.56 -16.89
C PRO A 69 -10.88 -4.04 -15.72
N THR A 70 -10.70 -5.36 -15.60
CA THR A 70 -9.90 -5.97 -14.53
C THR A 70 -8.45 -6.09 -14.98
N GLY A 71 -7.50 -5.64 -14.15
CA GLY A 71 -6.07 -5.90 -14.31
C GLY A 71 -5.69 -7.25 -13.67
N LEU A 72 -4.71 -7.96 -14.22
CA LEU A 72 -4.19 -9.19 -13.66
C LEU A 72 -2.77 -8.97 -13.13
N LEU A 73 -2.57 -9.23 -11.83
CA LEU A 73 -1.27 -9.23 -11.17
C LEU A 73 -0.91 -10.65 -10.77
N VAL A 74 0.16 -11.18 -11.36
CA VAL A 74 0.71 -12.51 -11.08
C VAL A 74 1.89 -12.36 -10.14
N LEU A 75 1.77 -12.83 -8.91
CA LEU A 75 2.82 -12.83 -7.90
C LEU A 75 3.58 -14.15 -7.97
N VAL A 76 4.88 -14.08 -8.21
CA VAL A 76 5.76 -15.26 -8.34
C VAL A 76 6.66 -15.33 -7.12
N ASN A 77 6.49 -16.38 -6.32
CA ASN A 77 7.23 -16.63 -5.10
C ASN A 77 7.65 -18.12 -5.00
N GLY A 78 8.34 -18.49 -3.94
CA GLY A 78 8.77 -19.85 -3.68
C GLY A 78 10.29 -20.00 -3.63
N MET A 79 10.75 -21.26 -3.60
CA MET A 79 12.15 -21.62 -3.42
C MET A 79 13.02 -21.17 -4.60
N GLU A 80 14.30 -20.96 -4.33
CA GLU A 80 15.27 -20.77 -5.41
C GLU A 80 15.42 -22.07 -6.23
N GLN A 81 15.92 -21.95 -7.45
CA GLN A 81 16.09 -23.06 -8.41
C GLN A 81 14.81 -23.88 -8.72
N ALA A 82 13.62 -23.46 -8.20
CA ALA A 82 12.33 -24.11 -8.46
C ALA A 82 11.72 -23.80 -9.84
N GLY A 83 12.47 -23.18 -10.78
CA GLY A 83 11.99 -22.96 -12.14
C GLY A 83 11.22 -21.66 -12.39
N LYS A 84 11.10 -20.76 -11.39
CA LYS A 84 10.38 -19.47 -11.51
C LYS A 84 10.77 -18.67 -12.76
N GLY A 85 12.09 -18.47 -12.97
CA GLY A 85 12.64 -17.72 -14.10
C GLY A 85 12.33 -18.38 -15.44
N THR A 86 12.43 -19.72 -15.52
CA THR A 86 12.09 -20.51 -16.71
C THR A 86 10.62 -20.33 -17.09
N ALA A 87 9.73 -20.43 -16.11
CA ALA A 87 8.29 -20.30 -16.32
C ALA A 87 7.90 -18.91 -16.85
N VAL A 88 8.43 -17.84 -16.25
CA VAL A 88 8.16 -16.48 -16.71
C VAL A 88 8.83 -16.19 -18.07
N LYS A 89 10.02 -16.74 -18.34
CA LYS A 89 10.65 -16.65 -19.65
C LYS A 89 9.78 -17.32 -20.73
N GLN A 90 9.25 -18.50 -20.46
CA GLN A 90 8.34 -19.20 -21.37
C GLN A 90 7.06 -18.40 -21.62
N LEU A 91 6.39 -17.92 -20.57
CA LEU A 91 5.21 -17.07 -20.72
C LEU A 91 5.51 -15.85 -21.61
N ARG A 92 6.63 -15.16 -21.36
CA ARG A 92 7.05 -13.99 -22.14
C ARG A 92 7.31 -14.30 -23.61
N GLN A 93 7.77 -15.51 -23.92
CA GLN A 93 7.97 -15.96 -25.30
C GLN A 93 6.64 -16.33 -26.00
N TRP A 94 5.63 -16.74 -25.24
CA TRP A 94 4.38 -17.23 -25.77
C TRP A 94 3.30 -16.15 -25.94
N VAL A 95 3.39 -15.03 -25.21
CA VAL A 95 2.46 -13.92 -25.31
C VAL A 95 3.07 -12.72 -26.03
N ASP A 96 2.28 -11.68 -26.32
CA ASP A 96 2.81 -10.43 -26.85
C ASP A 96 3.57 -9.68 -25.73
N PRO A 97 4.91 -9.54 -25.84
CA PRO A 97 5.71 -8.92 -24.80
C PRO A 97 5.42 -7.42 -24.59
N ARG A 98 4.76 -6.75 -25.55
CA ARG A 98 4.33 -5.36 -25.43
C ARG A 98 3.13 -5.19 -24.49
N LEU A 99 2.38 -6.27 -24.26
CA LEU A 99 1.20 -6.30 -23.40
C LEU A 99 1.44 -7.02 -22.08
N LEU A 100 2.63 -7.58 -21.86
CA LEU A 100 3.06 -8.19 -20.62
C LEU A 100 4.13 -7.34 -19.95
N LYS A 101 3.84 -6.81 -18.77
CA LYS A 101 4.84 -6.18 -17.93
C LYS A 101 5.43 -7.23 -16.98
N VAL A 102 6.74 -7.30 -16.91
CA VAL A 102 7.46 -8.10 -15.90
C VAL A 102 8.26 -7.14 -15.04
N GLU A 103 7.98 -7.13 -13.75
CA GLU A 103 8.71 -6.37 -12.75
C GLU A 103 9.48 -7.32 -11.83
N ALA A 104 10.67 -6.90 -11.45
CA ALA A 104 11.47 -7.59 -10.47
C ALA A 104 12.12 -6.57 -9.54
N THR A 105 11.94 -6.75 -8.24
CA THR A 105 12.72 -6.04 -7.23
C THR A 105 13.83 -6.95 -6.75
N VAL A 106 14.99 -6.38 -6.52
CA VAL A 106 16.19 -7.09 -6.05
C VAL A 106 16.72 -6.34 -4.85
N GLY A 107 17.08 -7.08 -3.81
CA GLY A 107 17.69 -6.53 -2.61
C GLY A 107 16.73 -6.31 -1.46
N ASP A 108 17.28 -5.86 -0.35
CA ASP A 108 16.54 -5.59 0.88
C ASP A 108 15.58 -4.41 0.71
N CYS A 109 14.34 -4.59 1.19
CA CYS A 109 13.44 -3.48 1.39
C CYS A 109 13.61 -2.95 2.82
N PRO A 110 14.14 -1.75 3.01
CA PRO A 110 14.11 -1.11 4.32
C PRO A 110 12.66 -0.81 4.69
N LEU A 111 12.16 -1.49 5.73
CA LEU A 111 10.77 -1.35 6.19
C LEU A 111 10.58 -0.26 7.24
N ALA A 112 11.60 0.54 7.49
CA ALA A 112 11.50 1.60 8.47
C ALA A 112 10.44 2.63 8.04
N TYR A 113 9.45 2.83 8.90
CA TYR A 113 8.42 3.86 8.78
C TYR A 113 7.49 3.77 7.56
N GLN A 114 7.42 2.61 6.90
CA GLN A 114 6.47 2.39 5.80
C GLN A 114 5.86 0.98 5.85
N PRO A 115 4.58 0.80 5.44
CA PRO A 115 3.99 -0.52 5.28
C PRO A 115 4.73 -1.34 4.20
N ILE A 116 4.75 -2.67 4.36
CA ILE A 116 5.47 -3.56 3.44
C ILE A 116 4.97 -3.44 1.99
N TRP A 117 3.68 -3.22 1.78
CA TRP A 117 3.09 -3.07 0.45
C TRP A 117 3.45 -1.74 -0.24
N GLN A 118 3.86 -0.72 0.51
CA GLN A 118 4.06 0.65 -0.01
C GLN A 118 5.15 0.72 -1.09
N ALA A 119 6.25 -0.01 -0.90
CA ALA A 119 7.35 -0.05 -1.86
C ALA A 119 6.92 -0.58 -3.24
N HIS A 120 5.87 -1.40 -3.28
CA HIS A 120 5.42 -2.12 -4.46
C HIS A 120 4.27 -1.44 -5.23
N THR A 121 3.74 -0.34 -4.72
CA THR A 121 2.54 0.31 -5.32
C THR A 121 2.77 0.85 -6.73
N LYS A 122 3.99 1.24 -7.07
CA LYS A 122 4.35 1.70 -8.43
C LYS A 122 4.31 0.56 -9.45
N ALA A 123 4.42 -0.68 -8.99
CA ALA A 123 4.45 -1.88 -9.80
C ALA A 123 3.08 -2.55 -9.95
N LEU A 124 1.97 -1.84 -9.76
CA LEU A 124 0.63 -2.38 -9.99
C LEU A 124 0.22 -2.28 -11.45
N PRO A 125 -0.50 -3.30 -12.00
CA PRO A 125 -0.97 -3.26 -13.37
C PRO A 125 -2.10 -2.24 -13.54
N ARG A 126 -2.18 -1.66 -14.72
CA ARG A 126 -3.38 -0.93 -15.12
C ARG A 126 -4.52 -1.90 -15.40
N HIS A 127 -5.73 -1.47 -15.20
CA HIS A 127 -6.90 -2.24 -15.56
C HIS A 127 -6.82 -2.68 -17.04
N GLY A 128 -7.03 -3.97 -17.30
CA GLY A 128 -6.90 -4.58 -18.62
C GLY A 128 -5.47 -4.96 -19.04
N ASP A 129 -4.47 -4.78 -18.17
CA ASP A 129 -3.10 -5.27 -18.39
C ASP A 129 -2.80 -6.51 -17.56
N VAL A 130 -1.80 -7.27 -18.00
CA VAL A 130 -1.21 -8.41 -17.29
C VAL A 130 0.18 -8.03 -16.83
N MET A 131 0.47 -8.31 -15.57
CA MET A 131 1.77 -8.06 -14.96
C MET A 131 2.22 -9.25 -14.16
N VAL A 132 3.47 -9.66 -14.35
CA VAL A 132 4.18 -10.65 -13.53
C VAL A 132 5.15 -9.93 -12.63
N TYR A 133 5.14 -10.26 -11.34
CA TYR A 133 5.94 -9.57 -10.34
C TYR A 133 6.75 -10.53 -9.48
N PHE A 134 8.09 -10.47 -9.63
CA PHE A 134 9.07 -11.09 -8.76
C PHE A 134 9.50 -10.12 -7.67
N GLY A 135 9.94 -10.65 -6.50
CA GLY A 135 10.39 -9.79 -5.42
C GLY A 135 9.29 -8.84 -4.94
N ASN A 136 8.06 -9.33 -4.91
CA ASN A 136 6.90 -8.61 -4.43
C ASN A 136 6.86 -8.56 -2.89
N TRP A 137 5.82 -7.99 -2.30
CA TRP A 137 5.66 -7.85 -0.84
C TRP A 137 5.79 -9.14 -0.03
N TYR A 138 5.51 -10.31 -0.63
CA TYR A 138 5.74 -11.59 0.04
C TYR A 138 7.21 -11.97 0.10
N ALA A 139 8.00 -11.63 -0.91
CA ALA A 139 9.44 -11.83 -0.88
C ALA A 139 10.06 -10.97 0.23
N ASP A 140 9.70 -9.69 0.33
CA ASP A 140 10.16 -8.81 1.40
C ASP A 140 9.76 -9.34 2.79
N LEU A 141 8.52 -9.82 2.91
CA LEU A 141 8.04 -10.42 4.16
C LEU A 141 8.85 -11.67 4.54
N LEU A 142 9.07 -12.58 3.60
CA LEU A 142 9.85 -13.80 3.81
C LEU A 142 11.29 -13.47 4.24
N TYR A 143 11.95 -12.55 3.55
CA TYR A 143 13.31 -12.16 3.91
C TYR A 143 13.41 -11.49 5.28
N ASN A 144 12.44 -10.65 5.64
CA ASN A 144 12.41 -10.05 6.97
C ASN A 144 12.22 -11.09 8.06
N VAL A 145 11.32 -12.05 7.86
CA VAL A 145 11.08 -13.13 8.82
C VAL A 145 12.30 -14.06 8.91
N MET A 146 12.92 -14.39 7.78
CA MET A 146 14.14 -15.20 7.75
C MET A 146 15.28 -14.54 8.52
N ARG A 147 15.49 -13.22 8.36
CA ARG A 147 16.48 -12.48 9.17
C ARG A 147 16.18 -12.55 10.65
N MET A 148 14.91 -12.38 11.06
CA MET A 148 14.50 -12.50 12.45
C MET A 148 14.74 -13.89 13.02
N ALA A 149 14.56 -14.94 12.19
CA ALA A 149 14.65 -16.34 12.60
C ALA A 149 16.08 -16.90 12.59
N THR A 150 16.99 -16.31 11.79
CA THR A 150 18.35 -16.84 11.54
C THR A 150 19.50 -15.95 12.02
N SER A 151 19.24 -14.88 12.76
CA SER A 151 20.23 -13.85 13.14
C SER A 151 21.32 -14.28 14.13
N ASP A 152 21.67 -15.58 14.19
CA ASP A 152 22.90 -16.04 14.82
C ASP A 152 24.03 -16.12 13.78
N ASN A 153 24.97 -15.17 13.80
CA ASN A 153 26.34 -15.17 13.27
C ASN A 153 26.66 -15.76 11.87
N ASP A 154 25.76 -16.47 11.20
CA ASP A 154 26.04 -17.11 9.91
C ASP A 154 25.90 -16.16 8.70
N ASN A 155 25.26 -15.00 8.86
CA ASN A 155 25.08 -13.99 7.81
C ASN A 155 26.08 -12.81 7.87
N ALA A 156 27.06 -12.83 8.76
CA ALA A 156 28.04 -11.73 8.90
C ALA A 156 29.04 -11.64 7.73
N ASN A 157 29.06 -12.61 6.83
CA ASN A 157 30.03 -12.66 5.72
C ASN A 157 29.54 -12.03 4.41
N VAL A 158 28.26 -11.60 4.30
CA VAL A 158 27.71 -11.14 3.02
C VAL A 158 27.84 -9.64 2.80
N ASN A 159 28.01 -8.84 3.86
CA ASN A 159 28.07 -7.36 3.74
C ASN A 159 29.49 -6.76 3.66
N ALA A 160 30.53 -7.53 3.36
CA ALA A 160 31.92 -7.03 3.36
C ALA A 160 32.47 -6.63 1.96
N ASN A 161 31.70 -6.76 0.88
CA ASN A 161 32.22 -6.55 -0.48
C ASN A 161 31.67 -5.36 -1.27
N ASP A 162 30.85 -4.48 -0.68
CA ASP A 162 30.44 -3.25 -1.36
C ASP A 162 31.32 -2.05 -0.97
N ASN A 163 32.63 -2.16 -1.23
CA ASN A 163 33.48 -0.98 -1.39
C ASN A 163 34.03 -0.94 -2.81
N VAL A 164 33.31 -0.20 -3.63
CA VAL A 164 33.71 0.24 -4.96
C VAL A 164 35.01 1.00 -4.90
N ASN A 165 35.92 0.61 -5.76
CA ASN A 165 37.15 1.31 -6.16
C ASN A 165 36.96 2.83 -6.26
N ASP A 166 37.73 3.55 -5.46
CA ASP A 166 38.27 4.82 -5.88
C ASP A 166 39.75 4.87 -5.55
N ASN A 167 40.53 4.81 -6.62
CA ASN A 167 41.95 5.09 -6.63
C ASN A 167 42.23 6.50 -6.12
N VAL A 168 43.02 6.65 -5.09
CA VAL A 168 44.10 7.65 -5.03
C VAL A 168 45.18 7.15 -4.07
N ASN A 169 46.41 7.19 -4.58
CA ASN A 169 47.69 6.86 -3.97
C ASN A 169 48.01 7.62 -2.68
N ASP A 170 48.94 6.99 -1.95
CA ASP A 170 49.89 7.54 -0.98
C ASP A 170 49.42 7.71 0.48
N ASN A 171 49.79 6.78 1.30
CA ASN A 171 50.77 6.90 2.38
C ASN A 171 50.71 5.67 3.32
N LYS A 172 51.66 4.76 3.15
CA LYS A 172 52.04 3.83 4.20
C LYS A 172 52.80 4.60 5.27
N GLU A 173 52.27 4.62 6.47
CA GLU A 173 52.91 4.51 7.79
C GLU A 173 52.06 5.20 8.85
N GLN A 174 51.78 4.46 9.92
CA GLN A 174 51.07 4.85 11.14
C GLN A 174 49.59 4.47 11.22
N SER A 175 49.29 3.20 11.51
CA SER A 175 48.19 2.83 12.42
C SER A 175 48.31 1.39 12.93
N LYS A 176 49.28 1.15 13.79
CA LYS A 176 49.22 0.09 14.80
C LYS A 176 48.67 0.74 16.08
N ASN A 177 47.59 0.18 16.59
CA ASN A 177 46.91 0.49 17.88
C ASN A 177 45.67 1.41 17.80
N LEU A 178 44.57 0.84 17.39
CA LEU A 178 43.27 1.13 18.00
C LEU A 178 42.36 -0.10 17.75
N LYS A 179 42.47 -1.08 18.63
CA LYS A 179 41.40 -2.06 18.81
C LYS A 179 40.25 -1.35 19.51
N SER A 180 39.33 -0.75 18.72
CA SER A 180 38.06 -0.33 19.26
C SER A 180 37.27 -1.60 19.61
N LYS A 181 36.97 -1.76 20.89
CA LYS A 181 35.96 -2.70 21.35
C LYS A 181 34.64 -2.26 20.75
N SER A 182 34.21 -2.93 19.67
CA SER A 182 32.83 -2.84 19.22
C SER A 182 31.98 -3.44 20.34
N THR A 183 31.20 -2.61 21.00
CA THR A 183 30.11 -3.05 21.86
C THR A 183 29.14 -3.80 20.95
N LYS A 184 29.10 -5.14 21.07
CA LYS A 184 28.07 -5.96 20.46
C LYS A 184 26.73 -5.43 20.97
N SER A 185 25.89 -4.91 20.07
CA SER A 185 24.51 -4.60 20.41
C SER A 185 23.79 -5.92 20.69
N ASP A 186 22.96 -5.97 21.74
CA ASP A 186 22.16 -7.16 22.10
C ASP A 186 21.07 -7.52 21.04
N ASN A 187 21.10 -6.88 19.85
CA ASN A 187 20.12 -7.04 18.79
C ASN A 187 20.45 -8.17 17.78
N ASP A 188 21.55 -8.90 17.95
CA ASP A 188 22.00 -9.90 16.97
C ASP A 188 21.64 -11.35 17.34
N LYS A 189 20.68 -11.58 18.25
CA LYS A 189 20.20 -12.91 18.59
C LYS A 189 18.95 -13.26 17.80
N ALA A 190 18.92 -14.50 17.24
CA ALA A 190 17.72 -15.04 16.62
C ALA A 190 16.50 -14.93 17.54
N LEU A 191 15.39 -14.43 17.00
CA LEU A 191 14.18 -14.28 17.78
C LEU A 191 13.53 -15.64 18.08
N PRO A 192 12.91 -15.81 19.26
CA PRO A 192 12.12 -16.99 19.56
C PRO A 192 11.06 -17.26 18.49
N ILE A 193 10.81 -18.53 18.17
CA ILE A 193 9.85 -18.97 17.15
C ILE A 193 8.49 -18.25 17.29
N ALA A 194 7.97 -18.14 18.50
CA ALA A 194 6.68 -17.47 18.75
C ALA A 194 6.66 -15.99 18.34
N GLN A 195 7.79 -15.29 18.39
CA GLN A 195 7.87 -13.87 18.05
C GLN A 195 7.85 -13.62 16.54
N TRP A 196 8.68 -14.33 15.77
CA TRP A 196 8.65 -14.18 14.32
C TRP A 196 7.37 -14.74 13.71
N GLN A 197 6.77 -15.78 14.28
CA GLN A 197 5.45 -16.27 13.85
C GLN A 197 4.36 -15.24 14.09
N ALA A 198 4.32 -14.61 15.26
CA ALA A 198 3.37 -13.54 15.55
C ALA A 198 3.53 -12.35 14.60
N TYR A 199 4.77 -11.93 14.31
CA TYR A 199 5.05 -10.90 13.31
C TYR A 199 4.55 -11.29 11.92
N LEU A 200 4.90 -12.51 11.45
CA LEU A 200 4.45 -13.03 10.16
C LEU A 200 2.92 -13.01 10.05
N GLN A 201 2.22 -13.53 11.05
CA GLN A 201 0.76 -13.54 11.08
C GLN A 201 0.15 -12.15 11.02
N GLN A 202 0.70 -11.21 11.78
CA GLN A 202 0.24 -9.82 11.75
C GLN A 202 0.41 -9.17 10.37
N GLN A 203 1.56 -9.39 9.72
CA GLN A 203 1.79 -8.85 8.38
C GLN A 203 0.90 -9.52 7.32
N LEU A 204 0.67 -10.83 7.42
CA LEU A 204 -0.23 -11.54 6.50
C LEU A 204 -1.67 -11.02 6.57
N ILE A 205 -2.18 -10.70 7.77
CA ILE A 205 -3.51 -10.08 7.93
C ILE A 205 -3.57 -8.71 7.19
N LYS A 206 -2.52 -7.88 7.33
CA LYS A 206 -2.45 -6.59 6.65
C LYS A 206 -2.37 -6.74 5.13
N LEU A 207 -1.52 -7.66 4.65
CA LEU A 207 -1.40 -7.94 3.22
C LEU A 207 -2.71 -8.49 2.64
N GLN A 208 -3.39 -9.37 3.34
CA GLN A 208 -4.69 -9.89 2.92
C GLN A 208 -5.73 -8.76 2.79
N ALA A 209 -5.76 -7.82 3.72
CA ALA A 209 -6.65 -6.66 3.65
C ALA A 209 -6.30 -5.76 2.44
N PHE A 210 -5.02 -5.50 2.21
CA PHE A 210 -4.55 -4.76 1.03
C PHE A 210 -4.92 -5.46 -0.29
N GLU A 211 -4.76 -6.79 -0.37
CA GLU A 211 -5.14 -7.58 -1.54
C GLU A 211 -6.65 -7.59 -1.78
N GLN A 212 -7.45 -7.59 -0.71
CA GLN A 212 -8.90 -7.44 -0.80
C GLN A 212 -9.27 -6.06 -1.36
N ASP A 213 -8.58 -4.99 -0.94
CA ASP A 213 -8.77 -3.65 -1.49
C ASP A 213 -8.37 -3.58 -2.97
N LEU A 214 -7.29 -4.26 -3.38
CA LEU A 214 -6.91 -4.39 -4.79
C LEU A 214 -8.00 -5.12 -5.59
N ALA A 215 -8.51 -6.23 -5.08
CA ALA A 215 -9.58 -7.02 -5.73
C ALA A 215 -10.88 -6.22 -5.86
N ALA A 216 -11.29 -5.50 -4.80
CA ALA A 216 -12.46 -4.61 -4.81
C ALA A 216 -12.32 -3.46 -5.80
N ASN A 217 -11.08 -3.07 -6.14
CA ASN A 217 -10.73 -2.04 -7.11
C ASN A 217 -10.22 -2.60 -8.45
N GLN A 218 -10.76 -3.72 -8.88
CA GLN A 218 -10.54 -4.38 -10.18
C GLN A 218 -9.08 -4.78 -10.47
N THR A 219 -8.31 -5.15 -9.47
CA THR A 219 -7.01 -5.80 -9.64
C THR A 219 -7.11 -7.24 -9.14
N ARG A 220 -7.14 -8.20 -10.05
CA ARG A 220 -7.14 -9.63 -9.71
C ARG A 220 -5.71 -10.10 -9.46
N LEU A 221 -5.54 -10.87 -8.39
CA LEU A 221 -4.26 -11.50 -8.06
C LEU A 221 -4.29 -12.98 -8.46
N LEU A 222 -3.15 -13.46 -8.97
CA LEU A 222 -2.80 -14.87 -9.08
C LEU A 222 -1.51 -15.06 -8.29
N LYS A 223 -1.56 -15.88 -7.24
CA LYS A 223 -0.41 -16.15 -6.36
C LYS A 223 0.16 -17.52 -6.70
N CYS A 224 1.40 -17.56 -7.20
CA CYS A 224 2.11 -18.79 -7.57
C CYS A 224 3.28 -19.02 -6.62
N TRP A 225 3.30 -20.20 -6.01
CA TRP A 225 4.38 -20.68 -5.16
C TRP A 225 5.09 -21.84 -5.84
N PHE A 226 6.34 -21.62 -6.25
CA PHE A 226 7.18 -22.65 -6.84
C PHE A 226 7.93 -23.39 -5.72
N HIS A 227 7.76 -24.69 -5.68
CA HIS A 227 8.39 -25.57 -4.70
C HIS A 227 9.31 -26.56 -5.42
N VAL A 228 10.41 -26.96 -4.79
CA VAL A 228 11.33 -27.96 -5.23
C VAL A 228 11.80 -28.74 -4.01
N ASP A 229 11.99 -30.05 -4.12
CA ASP A 229 12.52 -30.86 -3.03
C ASP A 229 13.98 -30.44 -2.70
N ILE A 230 14.41 -30.76 -1.46
CA ILE A 230 15.72 -30.33 -0.96
C ILE A 230 16.86 -30.99 -1.74
N GLU A 231 16.73 -32.24 -2.16
CA GLU A 231 17.76 -32.98 -2.89
C GLU A 231 17.97 -32.38 -4.29
N THR A 232 16.87 -32.11 -4.98
CA THR A 232 16.87 -31.43 -6.29
C THR A 232 17.39 -30.01 -6.16
N LEU A 233 17.02 -29.26 -5.11
CA LEU A 233 17.57 -27.93 -4.85
C LEU A 233 19.09 -27.98 -4.71
N GLN A 234 19.61 -28.86 -3.85
CA GLN A 234 21.05 -28.99 -3.60
C GLN A 234 21.82 -29.44 -4.85
N ALA A 235 21.28 -30.38 -5.63
CA ALA A 235 21.85 -30.77 -6.89
C ALA A 235 21.99 -29.59 -7.88
N ARG A 236 20.96 -28.76 -7.97
CA ARG A 236 20.95 -27.57 -8.86
C ARG A 236 21.86 -26.44 -8.38
N LEU A 237 22.06 -26.29 -7.06
CA LEU A 237 22.96 -25.29 -6.50
C LEU A 237 24.43 -25.64 -6.73
N ASN A 238 24.74 -26.93 -6.84
CA ASN A 238 26.08 -27.43 -7.12
C ASN A 238 26.42 -27.44 -8.64
N ASP A 239 25.46 -27.08 -9.49
CA ASP A 239 25.68 -26.95 -10.93
C ASP A 239 26.37 -25.62 -11.22
N ASP A 240 27.45 -25.64 -12.03
CA ASP A 240 28.24 -24.45 -12.40
C ASP A 240 27.44 -23.39 -13.18
N GLU A 241 26.24 -23.71 -13.67
CA GLU A 241 25.33 -22.76 -14.30
C GLU A 241 24.46 -21.93 -13.30
N ALA A 242 24.55 -22.23 -11.99
CA ALA A 242 23.82 -21.45 -10.98
C ALA A 242 24.42 -20.05 -10.87
N ASP A 243 23.65 -19.02 -11.21
CA ASP A 243 24.10 -17.64 -11.06
C ASP A 243 24.10 -17.24 -9.55
N PRO A 244 25.29 -17.08 -8.95
CA PRO A 244 25.39 -16.79 -7.53
C PRO A 244 24.78 -15.42 -7.15
N GLN A 245 24.56 -14.52 -8.10
CA GLN A 245 24.01 -13.18 -7.84
C GLN A 245 22.59 -13.20 -7.28
N PHE A 246 21.81 -14.25 -7.50
CA PHE A 246 20.45 -14.38 -7.01
C PHE A 246 20.32 -15.16 -5.69
N LEU A 247 21.43 -15.69 -5.16
CA LEU A 247 21.42 -16.56 -3.98
C LEU A 247 21.73 -15.84 -2.65
N TYR A 248 21.99 -14.56 -2.69
CA TYR A 248 22.66 -13.83 -1.60
C TYR A 248 21.77 -13.47 -0.40
N GLN A 249 20.48 -13.65 -0.46
CA GLN A 249 19.61 -13.27 0.66
C GLN A 249 19.30 -14.43 1.62
N ILE A 250 19.41 -15.66 1.16
CA ILE A 250 19.19 -16.88 1.95
C ILE A 250 20.30 -17.87 1.68
N ASP A 251 20.96 -18.38 2.70
CA ASP A 251 21.97 -19.43 2.56
C ASP A 251 21.29 -20.79 2.31
N TRP A 252 21.02 -21.06 1.03
CA TRP A 252 20.40 -22.30 0.58
C TRP A 252 21.30 -23.55 0.73
N ASN A 253 22.58 -23.39 1.13
CA ASN A 253 23.46 -24.51 1.46
C ASN A 253 23.30 -24.94 2.93
N SER A 254 22.73 -24.12 3.77
CA SER A 254 22.50 -24.44 5.17
C SER A 254 21.20 -25.20 5.37
N LYS A 255 21.29 -26.45 5.83
CA LYS A 255 20.12 -27.28 6.16
C LYS A 255 19.21 -26.59 7.17
N LYS A 256 19.77 -25.94 8.22
CA LYS A 256 19.01 -25.20 9.23
C LYS A 256 18.22 -24.04 8.61
N VAL A 257 18.81 -23.33 7.64
CA VAL A 257 18.15 -22.22 6.94
C VAL A 257 17.01 -22.72 6.07
N ILE A 258 17.20 -23.84 5.35
CA ILE A 258 16.15 -24.46 4.54
C ILE A 258 14.98 -24.93 5.42
N GLU A 259 15.26 -25.60 6.54
CA GLU A 259 14.24 -26.03 7.50
C GLU A 259 13.46 -24.84 8.05
N THR A 260 14.14 -23.73 8.39
CA THR A 260 13.49 -22.50 8.84
C THR A 260 12.62 -21.89 7.75
N PHE A 261 13.11 -21.81 6.50
CA PHE A 261 12.34 -21.33 5.36
C PHE A 261 11.07 -22.16 5.15
N ASN A 262 11.17 -23.49 5.21
CA ASN A 262 10.02 -24.38 5.08
C ASN A 262 8.99 -24.16 6.20
N GLN A 263 9.43 -23.88 7.43
CA GLN A 263 8.52 -23.52 8.53
C GLN A 263 7.79 -22.20 8.24
N VAL A 264 8.52 -21.17 7.77
CA VAL A 264 7.92 -19.87 7.40
C VAL A 264 6.95 -20.02 6.25
N ALA A 265 7.34 -20.74 5.19
CA ALA A 265 6.49 -21.04 4.04
C ALA A 265 5.21 -21.78 4.46
N THR A 266 5.32 -22.75 5.36
CA THR A 266 4.17 -23.50 5.89
C THR A 266 3.15 -22.58 6.58
N VAL A 267 3.61 -21.64 7.41
CA VAL A 267 2.73 -20.67 8.07
C VAL A 267 2.01 -19.80 7.05
N LEU A 268 2.76 -19.29 6.05
CA LEU A 268 2.21 -18.48 4.97
C LEU A 268 1.15 -19.23 4.17
N LEU A 269 1.46 -20.45 3.70
CA LEU A 269 0.57 -21.24 2.86
C LEU A 269 -0.66 -21.74 3.60
N ARG A 270 -0.58 -21.93 4.92
CA ARG A 270 -1.75 -22.29 5.75
C ARG A 270 -2.70 -21.13 5.98
N GLN A 271 -2.19 -19.93 6.14
CA GLN A 271 -3.04 -18.76 6.39
C GLN A 271 -3.73 -18.23 5.14
N GLN A 272 -3.22 -18.58 3.96
CA GLN A 272 -3.76 -18.15 2.68
C GLN A 272 -3.89 -19.35 1.76
N ASP A 273 -5.12 -19.77 1.52
CA ASP A 273 -5.48 -20.95 0.71
C ASP A 273 -5.54 -20.67 -0.80
N ASP A 274 -5.33 -19.41 -1.22
CA ASP A 274 -5.39 -18.96 -2.61
C ASP A 274 -4.04 -19.04 -3.37
N TRP A 275 -3.01 -19.64 -2.76
CA TRP A 275 -1.74 -19.96 -3.43
C TRP A 275 -1.88 -21.18 -4.33
N ILE A 276 -1.47 -21.04 -5.60
CA ILE A 276 -1.23 -22.17 -6.51
C ILE A 276 0.19 -22.66 -6.28
N ILE A 277 0.33 -23.91 -5.81
CA ILE A 277 1.63 -24.53 -5.59
C ILE A 277 2.04 -25.26 -6.86
N ILE A 278 3.17 -24.88 -7.42
CA ILE A 278 3.73 -25.42 -8.66
C ILE A 278 4.92 -26.27 -8.30
N ASP A 279 4.89 -27.54 -8.72
CA ASP A 279 6.00 -28.47 -8.62
C ASP A 279 7.14 -28.01 -9.56
N GLY A 280 8.28 -27.68 -8.96
CA GLY A 280 9.48 -27.20 -9.62
C GLY A 280 10.51 -28.28 -9.95
N ASP A 281 10.26 -29.55 -9.64
CA ASP A 281 11.22 -30.65 -9.86
C ASP A 281 11.51 -30.85 -11.34
N ASN A 282 10.52 -30.62 -12.20
CA ASN A 282 10.73 -30.47 -13.63
C ASN A 282 10.45 -29.04 -14.07
N LYS A 283 11.51 -28.29 -14.43
CA LYS A 283 11.39 -26.89 -14.84
C LYS A 283 10.48 -26.66 -16.06
N SER A 284 10.41 -27.64 -17.01
CA SER A 284 9.53 -27.53 -18.20
C SER A 284 8.07 -27.73 -17.82
N ASP A 285 7.77 -28.71 -16.99
CA ASP A 285 6.40 -28.99 -16.56
C ASP A 285 5.88 -27.86 -15.64
N ALA A 286 6.74 -27.34 -14.77
CA ALA A 286 6.45 -26.16 -13.97
C ALA A 286 6.10 -24.94 -14.83
N ALA A 287 6.82 -24.73 -15.93
CA ALA A 287 6.57 -23.63 -16.86
C ALA A 287 5.24 -23.79 -17.61
N ASP A 288 4.92 -24.99 -18.04
CA ASP A 288 3.65 -25.31 -18.70
C ASP A 288 2.47 -25.12 -17.72
N HIS A 289 2.60 -25.62 -16.49
CA HIS A 289 1.60 -25.43 -15.42
C HIS A 289 1.37 -23.94 -15.12
N PHE A 290 2.45 -23.18 -14.91
CA PHE A 290 2.37 -21.74 -14.69
C PHE A 290 1.63 -21.01 -15.83
N CYS A 291 1.95 -21.33 -17.09
CA CYS A 291 1.30 -20.74 -18.25
C CYS A 291 -0.21 -21.06 -18.29
N HIS A 292 -0.60 -22.28 -17.90
CA HIS A 292 -1.99 -22.69 -17.81
C HIS A 292 -2.75 -21.89 -16.72
N GLU A 293 -2.16 -21.74 -15.53
CA GLU A 293 -2.76 -20.96 -14.44
C GLU A 293 -2.93 -19.47 -14.80
N VAL A 294 -1.94 -18.90 -15.50
CA VAL A 294 -2.04 -17.53 -16.03
C VAL A 294 -3.17 -17.42 -17.04
N LEU A 295 -3.37 -18.42 -17.93
CA LEU A 295 -4.51 -18.44 -18.85
C LEU A 295 -5.85 -18.46 -18.11
N GLN A 296 -6.01 -19.34 -17.13
CA GLN A 296 -7.24 -19.40 -16.32
C GLN A 296 -7.53 -18.08 -15.59
N ALA A 297 -6.48 -17.45 -15.04
CA ALA A 297 -6.62 -16.16 -14.37
C ALA A 297 -7.04 -15.05 -15.35
N MET A 298 -6.46 -15.00 -16.57
CA MET A 298 -6.90 -14.07 -17.62
C MET A 298 -8.36 -14.29 -18.03
N GLN A 299 -8.76 -15.54 -18.22
CA GLN A 299 -10.15 -15.88 -18.58
C GLN A 299 -11.13 -15.47 -17.48
N THR A 300 -10.75 -15.68 -16.22
CA THR A 300 -11.57 -15.27 -15.07
C THR A 300 -11.66 -13.74 -14.96
N ALA A 301 -10.57 -13.02 -15.22
CA ALA A 301 -10.57 -11.56 -15.28
C ALA A 301 -11.49 -11.02 -16.38
N LEU A 302 -11.51 -11.68 -17.55
CA LEU A 302 -12.42 -11.38 -18.66
C LEU A 302 -13.89 -11.62 -18.29
N MET A 303 -14.21 -12.70 -17.59
CA MET A 303 -15.57 -13.00 -17.12
C MET A 303 -16.05 -11.97 -16.11
N SER A 304 -15.19 -11.53 -15.20
CA SER A 304 -15.49 -10.48 -14.23
C SER A 304 -15.78 -9.14 -14.92
N SER A 305 -15.01 -8.78 -15.93
CA SER A 305 -15.23 -7.59 -16.75
C SER A 305 -16.54 -7.67 -17.55
N LYS A 306 -16.92 -8.86 -18.05
CA LYS A 306 -18.19 -9.08 -18.80
C LYS A 306 -19.43 -9.11 -17.90
N LYS A 307 -19.33 -9.60 -16.66
CA LYS A 307 -20.47 -9.57 -15.71
C LYS A 307 -20.95 -8.15 -15.42
N ASN A 308 -20.10 -7.18 -15.56
CA ASN A 308 -20.46 -5.77 -15.45
C ASN A 308 -21.15 -5.22 -16.73
N THR A 309 -21.08 -5.93 -17.88
CA THR A 309 -21.60 -5.48 -19.18
C THR A 309 -22.85 -6.21 -19.67
N VAL A 310 -23.16 -7.43 -19.18
CA VAL A 310 -24.29 -8.23 -19.70
C VAL A 310 -25.13 -8.75 -18.54
N ASN A 311 -26.32 -8.28 -18.44
CA ASN A 311 -27.59 -8.94 -18.25
C ASN A 311 -28.65 -8.02 -17.65
N THR A 312 -29.42 -7.45 -18.52
CA THR A 312 -30.71 -6.84 -18.19
C THR A 312 -31.85 -7.87 -18.05
N SER A 313 -31.67 -9.15 -18.43
CA SER A 313 -32.74 -10.13 -18.46
C SER A 313 -32.76 -11.21 -17.35
N ASP A 314 -31.59 -11.60 -16.76
CA ASP A 314 -31.58 -12.63 -15.70
C ASP A 314 -31.27 -12.05 -14.28
N LYS A 315 -31.21 -10.74 -14.18
CA LYS A 315 -30.88 -10.01 -12.93
C LYS A 315 -32.03 -9.96 -11.90
N SER A 316 -33.20 -10.56 -12.18
CA SER A 316 -34.35 -10.33 -11.30
C SER A 316 -34.29 -11.09 -9.97
N LYS A 317 -33.63 -12.23 -9.86
CA LYS A 317 -33.55 -12.98 -8.60
C LYS A 317 -32.25 -12.76 -7.82
N ALA A 318 -31.08 -12.85 -8.45
CA ALA A 318 -29.80 -12.61 -7.78
C ALA A 318 -29.60 -11.11 -7.46
N LYS A 319 -30.06 -10.21 -8.33
CA LYS A 319 -30.07 -8.76 -8.08
C LYS A 319 -31.06 -8.37 -7.00
N LYS A 320 -32.22 -9.07 -6.90
CA LYS A 320 -33.14 -8.87 -5.77
C LYS A 320 -32.54 -9.34 -4.45
N GLN A 321 -31.79 -10.45 -4.40
CA GLN A 321 -31.13 -10.92 -3.17
C GLN A 321 -29.92 -10.06 -2.82
N ALA A 322 -29.07 -9.68 -3.77
CA ALA A 322 -27.96 -8.75 -3.54
C ALA A 322 -28.45 -7.32 -3.24
N GLN A 323 -29.48 -6.82 -3.96
CA GLN A 323 -30.13 -5.54 -3.61
C GLN A 323 -30.94 -5.59 -2.33
N GLN A 324 -31.39 -6.77 -1.89
CA GLN A 324 -32.07 -6.93 -0.62
C GLN A 324 -31.07 -7.03 0.54
N ALA A 325 -29.89 -7.60 0.32
CA ALA A 325 -28.76 -7.54 1.26
C ALA A 325 -28.14 -6.12 1.33
N LEU A 326 -28.02 -5.42 0.20
CA LEU A 326 -27.60 -4.01 0.17
C LEU A 326 -28.69 -3.04 0.69
N LYS A 327 -29.96 -3.35 0.51
CA LYS A 327 -31.08 -2.58 1.10
C LYS A 327 -31.19 -2.78 2.61
N SER A 328 -30.58 -3.81 3.19
CA SER A 328 -30.56 -4.03 4.64
C SER A 328 -29.48 -3.22 5.36
N ALA A 329 -28.46 -2.69 4.65
CA ALA A 329 -27.50 -1.72 5.17
C ALA A 329 -27.73 -0.36 4.50
N LYS A 330 -28.87 0.26 4.76
CA LYS A 330 -29.14 1.62 4.33
C LYS A 330 -28.08 2.53 4.94
N PHE A 331 -27.25 3.17 4.08
CA PHE A 331 -26.31 4.16 4.57
C PHE A 331 -27.09 5.27 5.30
N GLU A 332 -26.88 5.38 6.61
CA GLU A 332 -27.52 6.41 7.42
C GLU A 332 -26.55 7.57 7.61
N PRO A 333 -26.90 8.77 7.11
CA PRO A 333 -26.14 9.98 7.35
C PRO A 333 -26.04 10.28 8.84
N VAL A 334 -24.87 10.67 9.31
CA VAL A 334 -24.70 11.06 10.72
C VAL A 334 -25.26 12.46 10.98
N LYS A 335 -25.59 12.74 12.23
CA LYS A 335 -25.99 14.09 12.66
C LYS A 335 -24.79 15.04 12.45
N ILE A 336 -25.04 16.16 11.76
CA ILE A 336 -24.01 17.18 11.52
C ILE A 336 -23.51 17.73 12.87
N PRO A 337 -22.19 17.60 13.16
CA PRO A 337 -21.62 18.05 14.42
C PRO A 337 -21.64 19.58 14.56
N LYS A 338 -21.56 20.05 15.80
CA LYS A 338 -21.61 21.51 16.09
C LYS A 338 -20.46 22.28 15.44
N CYS A 339 -19.26 21.68 15.34
CA CYS A 339 -18.08 22.29 14.73
C CYS A 339 -18.24 22.60 13.23
N LEU A 340 -19.19 21.99 12.52
CA LEU A 340 -19.52 22.33 11.13
C LEU A 340 -20.67 23.33 11.01
N LYS A 341 -21.34 23.67 12.11
CA LYS A 341 -22.46 24.62 12.16
C LYS A 341 -22.07 25.96 12.78
N ASN A 342 -21.25 25.90 13.81
CA ASN A 342 -20.80 27.06 14.58
C ASN A 342 -19.38 27.39 14.16
N ILE A 343 -19.25 28.32 13.23
CA ILE A 343 -17.97 28.81 12.74
C ILE A 343 -17.58 30.04 13.56
N ASP A 344 -16.34 30.09 14.04
CA ASP A 344 -15.83 31.20 14.83
C ASP A 344 -15.50 32.40 13.94
N ASP A 345 -15.92 33.60 14.37
CA ASP A 345 -15.71 34.87 13.70
C ASP A 345 -14.72 35.78 14.47
N ALA A 346 -14.10 35.29 15.55
CA ALA A 346 -13.17 36.08 16.35
C ALA A 346 -11.96 36.55 15.49
N GLU A 347 -11.76 37.84 15.42
CA GLU A 347 -10.62 38.44 14.72
C GLU A 347 -9.38 38.46 15.61
N ILE A 348 -8.22 38.22 15.02
CA ILE A 348 -6.91 38.36 15.69
C ILE A 348 -6.18 39.60 15.18
N ASP A 349 -5.54 40.34 16.08
CA ASP A 349 -4.72 41.50 15.70
C ASP A 349 -3.55 41.10 14.80
N LYS A 350 -3.18 42.00 13.90
CA LYS A 350 -2.12 41.72 12.90
C LYS A 350 -0.72 41.61 13.52
N SER A 351 -0.45 42.33 14.61
CA SER A 351 0.86 42.26 15.31
C SER A 351 0.93 40.98 16.11
N GLU A 352 -0.08 40.67 16.90
CA GLU A 352 -0.21 39.44 17.64
C GLU A 352 -0.07 38.19 16.72
N TYR A 353 -0.78 38.21 15.58
CA TYR A 353 -0.64 37.16 14.58
C TYR A 353 0.81 36.97 14.09
N ARG A 354 1.54 38.09 13.84
CA ARG A 354 2.92 37.99 13.33
C ARG A 354 3.87 37.37 14.35
N ASP A 355 3.76 37.80 15.59
CA ASP A 355 4.63 37.34 16.67
C ASP A 355 4.37 35.84 16.95
N ALA A 356 3.11 35.46 17.10
CA ALA A 356 2.70 34.08 17.29
C ALA A 356 3.12 33.20 16.10
N LEU A 357 3.01 33.71 14.84
CA LEU A 357 3.41 32.95 13.65
C LEU A 357 4.90 32.61 13.67
N VAL A 358 5.77 33.57 13.98
CA VAL A 358 7.21 33.35 14.04
C VAL A 358 7.57 32.33 15.10
N GLU A 359 7.05 32.48 16.34
CA GLU A 359 7.27 31.55 17.42
C GLU A 359 6.89 30.12 17.07
N LYS A 360 5.66 29.93 16.54
CA LYS A 360 5.15 28.60 16.17
C LYS A 360 5.94 27.99 15.01
N GLN A 361 6.37 28.79 14.03
CA GLN A 361 7.20 28.31 12.93
C GLN A 361 8.58 27.84 13.39
N VAL A 362 9.21 28.55 14.32
CA VAL A 362 10.49 28.13 14.93
C VAL A 362 10.32 26.79 15.67
N ARG A 363 9.28 26.68 16.51
CA ARG A 363 9.00 25.45 17.25
C ARG A 363 8.69 24.28 16.32
N LEU A 364 7.89 24.49 15.30
CA LEU A 364 7.55 23.48 14.29
C LEU A 364 8.82 22.96 13.58
N ALA A 365 9.70 23.88 13.15
CA ALA A 365 10.95 23.50 12.49
C ALA A 365 11.85 22.63 13.38
N GLN A 366 11.92 22.93 14.67
CA GLN A 366 12.67 22.13 15.64
C GLN A 366 12.12 20.71 15.73
N LEU A 367 10.80 20.56 15.88
CA LEU A 367 10.14 19.26 15.97
C LEU A 367 10.29 18.44 14.68
N LEU A 368 10.15 19.07 13.52
CA LEU A 368 10.31 18.41 12.23
C LEU A 368 11.75 17.94 11.99
N ARG A 369 12.76 18.64 12.50
CA ARG A 369 14.15 18.17 12.51
C ARG A 369 14.37 17.00 13.47
N ALA A 370 13.66 16.98 14.60
CA ALA A 370 13.75 15.94 15.62
C ALA A 370 13.00 14.65 15.27
N ARG A 371 12.35 14.54 14.10
CA ARG A 371 11.50 13.41 13.69
C ARG A 371 12.21 12.05 13.58
N LYS A 372 13.53 11.99 13.77
CA LYS A 372 14.34 10.74 13.78
C LYS A 372 14.08 9.83 12.56
N GLY A 373 14.02 10.41 11.36
CA GLY A 373 13.79 9.66 10.12
C GLY A 373 12.33 9.32 9.81
N ARG A 374 11.38 9.53 10.72
CA ARG A 374 9.97 9.19 10.49
C ARG A 374 9.37 9.98 9.34
N HIS A 375 8.53 9.32 8.56
CA HIS A 375 7.71 9.95 7.54
C HIS A 375 6.56 10.73 8.18
N ILE A 376 6.19 11.84 7.57
CA ILE A 376 5.05 12.66 8.00
C ILE A 376 4.15 12.91 6.79
N VAL A 377 2.86 12.71 6.99
CA VAL A 377 1.83 12.95 5.97
C VAL A 377 0.83 13.95 6.53
N PHE A 378 0.74 15.12 5.90
CA PHE A 378 -0.29 16.11 6.17
C PHE A 378 -1.41 16.00 5.12
N ALA A 379 -2.63 15.78 5.58
CA ALA A 379 -3.82 15.68 4.75
C ALA A 379 -4.73 16.90 5.00
N PHE A 380 -4.87 17.78 3.99
CA PHE A 380 -5.69 18.97 4.07
C PHE A 380 -6.97 18.80 3.26
N GLU A 381 -8.10 18.84 3.94
CA GLU A 381 -9.44 18.90 3.40
C GLU A 381 -10.20 20.13 3.90
N GLY A 382 -11.35 20.42 3.33
CA GLY A 382 -12.19 21.52 3.75
C GLY A 382 -12.90 22.21 2.61
N MET A 383 -13.79 23.13 2.96
CA MET A 383 -14.60 23.88 2.02
C MET A 383 -13.74 24.65 1.00
N ASP A 384 -14.30 24.87 -0.20
CA ASP A 384 -13.62 25.72 -1.18
C ASP A 384 -13.46 27.14 -0.63
N ALA A 385 -12.32 27.74 -0.91
CA ALA A 385 -11.88 29.01 -0.33
C ALA A 385 -11.66 29.04 1.20
N ALA A 386 -11.73 27.91 1.92
CA ALA A 386 -11.49 27.87 3.38
C ALA A 386 -10.07 28.30 3.80
N GLY A 387 -9.12 28.25 2.90
CA GLY A 387 -7.77 28.78 3.18
C GLY A 387 -6.66 27.73 3.24
N LYS A 388 -6.94 26.47 2.81
CA LYS A 388 -5.98 25.33 2.79
C LYS A 388 -4.59 25.73 2.30
N GLY A 389 -4.45 26.25 1.07
CA GLY A 389 -3.16 26.64 0.52
C GLY A 389 -2.47 27.79 1.28
N GLY A 390 -3.25 28.64 1.98
CA GLY A 390 -2.70 29.68 2.87
C GLY A 390 -2.10 29.10 4.15
N ALA A 391 -2.72 28.07 4.73
CA ALA A 391 -2.22 27.33 5.89
C ALA A 391 -0.98 26.50 5.52
N ILE A 392 -1.03 25.77 4.40
CA ILE A 392 0.11 24.98 3.88
C ILE A 392 1.34 25.88 3.70
N LYS A 393 1.19 27.06 3.10
CA LYS A 393 2.31 27.99 2.94
C LYS A 393 2.97 28.40 4.28
N ARG A 394 2.22 28.51 5.37
CA ARG A 394 2.76 28.85 6.68
C ARG A 394 3.40 27.65 7.36
N LEU A 395 2.82 26.47 7.13
CA LEU A 395 3.36 25.20 7.62
C LEU A 395 4.77 24.94 7.03
N VAL A 396 4.96 25.16 5.74
CA VAL A 396 6.23 24.86 5.07
C VAL A 396 7.24 26.01 5.10
N ALA A 397 6.82 27.22 5.45
CA ALA A 397 7.70 28.39 5.41
C ALA A 397 9.04 28.23 6.16
N PRO A 398 9.10 27.53 7.32
CA PRO A 398 10.35 27.35 8.05
C PRO A 398 11.16 26.12 7.59
N LEU A 399 10.72 25.39 6.56
CA LEU A 399 11.32 24.13 6.11
C LEU A 399 12.19 24.33 4.88
N ASP A 400 13.22 23.50 4.76
CA ASP A 400 13.98 23.40 3.51
C ASP A 400 13.06 22.75 2.42
N PRO A 401 13.00 23.30 1.22
CA PRO A 401 12.19 22.73 0.12
C PRO A 401 12.55 21.29 -0.23
N ARG A 402 13.71 20.81 0.14
CA ARG A 402 14.15 19.41 -0.06
C ARG A 402 13.51 18.44 0.95
N ASP A 403 13.00 18.93 2.08
CA ASP A 403 12.43 18.10 3.15
C ASP A 403 10.97 17.73 2.91
N TYR A 404 10.26 18.41 2.00
CA TYR A 404 8.84 18.19 1.79
C TYR A 404 8.43 18.21 0.31
N GLN A 405 7.30 17.58 0.04
CA GLN A 405 6.61 17.65 -1.24
C GLN A 405 5.15 18.04 -1.04
N ILE A 406 4.67 19.02 -1.78
CA ILE A 406 3.26 19.41 -1.81
C ILE A 406 2.60 18.78 -3.04
N TYR A 407 1.52 18.05 -2.82
CA TYR A 407 0.70 17.44 -3.86
C TYR A 407 -0.65 18.16 -3.92
N ASN A 408 -0.88 18.91 -4.98
CA ASN A 408 -2.20 19.49 -5.29
C ASN A 408 -3.02 18.45 -6.03
N ILE A 409 -4.04 17.89 -5.38
CA ILE A 409 -4.86 16.83 -5.96
C ILE A 409 -6.04 17.45 -6.71
N SER A 410 -6.07 17.19 -8.00
CA SER A 410 -7.14 17.57 -8.92
C SER A 410 -7.92 16.34 -9.39
N ALA A 411 -8.80 16.51 -10.37
CA ALA A 411 -9.43 15.40 -11.07
C ALA A 411 -8.38 14.38 -11.54
N PRO A 412 -8.64 13.07 -11.42
CA PRO A 412 -7.67 12.05 -11.77
C PRO A 412 -7.37 12.07 -13.27
N MET A 413 -6.09 11.88 -13.60
CA MET A 413 -5.67 11.69 -14.99
C MET A 413 -6.15 10.33 -15.50
N LEU A 414 -6.25 10.18 -16.82
CA LEU A 414 -6.74 8.95 -17.45
C LEU A 414 -5.97 7.69 -16.99
N TYR A 415 -4.66 7.78 -16.83
CA TYR A 415 -3.85 6.66 -16.34
C TYR A 415 -4.10 6.36 -14.84
N GLU A 416 -4.43 7.38 -14.02
CA GLU A 416 -4.79 7.19 -12.61
C GLU A 416 -6.14 6.47 -12.47
N LEU A 417 -7.10 6.77 -13.37
CA LEU A 417 -8.39 6.07 -13.45
C LEU A 417 -8.27 4.58 -13.85
N GLN A 418 -7.13 4.19 -14.41
CA GLN A 418 -6.83 2.80 -14.80
C GLN A 418 -6.20 1.99 -13.65
N HIS A 419 -6.14 2.54 -12.45
CA HIS A 419 -5.62 1.88 -11.24
C HIS A 419 -6.65 1.98 -10.11
N PRO A 420 -6.49 1.24 -9.00
CA PRO A 420 -7.25 1.49 -7.78
C PRO A 420 -7.20 2.95 -7.37
N TYR A 421 -8.30 3.51 -6.83
CA TYR A 421 -8.36 4.96 -6.59
C TYR A 421 -7.32 5.48 -5.59
N LEU A 422 -6.92 4.66 -4.60
CA LEU A 422 -5.86 5.01 -3.66
C LEU A 422 -4.46 4.99 -4.28
N TRP A 423 -4.27 4.32 -5.42
CA TRP A 423 -2.98 4.21 -6.09
C TRP A 423 -2.31 5.56 -6.35
N ARG A 424 -3.08 6.56 -6.77
CA ARG A 424 -2.58 7.92 -7.04
C ARG A 424 -2.02 8.62 -5.80
N PHE A 425 -2.38 8.15 -4.61
CA PHE A 425 -1.88 8.64 -3.32
C PHE A 425 -0.73 7.77 -2.83
N TRP A 426 -0.86 6.44 -2.93
CA TRP A 426 0.23 5.51 -2.54
C TRP A 426 1.54 5.85 -3.24
N THR A 427 1.50 6.15 -4.55
CA THR A 427 2.69 6.50 -5.35
C THR A 427 3.32 7.85 -4.99
N LYS A 428 2.66 8.65 -4.14
CA LYS A 428 3.11 9.98 -3.67
C LYS A 428 3.52 9.98 -2.20
N LEU A 429 3.40 8.84 -1.52
CA LEU A 429 3.90 8.72 -0.14
C LEU A 429 5.42 8.75 -0.12
N PRO A 430 6.03 9.24 0.98
CA PRO A 430 7.46 9.13 1.17
C PRO A 430 7.90 7.67 1.11
N ASN A 431 8.97 7.38 0.39
CA ASN A 431 9.47 6.03 0.17
C ASN A 431 10.99 6.00 0.33
N GLU A 432 11.50 5.24 1.30
CA GLU A 432 12.93 5.15 1.59
C GLU A 432 13.75 4.51 0.47
N GLN A 433 13.15 3.65 -0.34
CA GLN A 433 13.86 3.05 -1.49
C GLN A 433 14.15 4.07 -2.60
N THR A 434 13.25 5.03 -2.81
CA THR A 434 13.37 6.04 -3.85
C THR A 434 13.81 7.39 -3.32
N ASP A 435 13.55 7.67 -2.05
CA ASP A 435 13.86 8.93 -1.39
C ASP A 435 15.00 8.72 -0.39
N ARG A 436 16.15 9.30 -0.66
CA ARG A 436 17.34 9.19 0.20
C ARG A 436 17.16 9.80 1.59
N ILE A 437 16.11 10.60 1.79
CA ILE A 437 15.79 11.30 3.02
C ILE A 437 14.32 11.07 3.33
N SER A 438 13.99 10.82 4.60
CA SER A 438 12.58 10.82 5.04
C SER A 438 11.92 12.12 4.69
N ARG A 439 10.83 12.06 3.95
CA ARG A 439 10.14 13.23 3.46
C ARG A 439 8.86 13.49 4.20
N ILE A 440 8.43 14.74 4.08
CA ILE A 440 7.12 15.20 4.50
C ILE A 440 6.25 15.31 3.26
N ALA A 441 5.18 14.52 3.19
CA ALA A 441 4.19 14.62 2.13
C ALA A 441 3.02 15.49 2.60
N ILE A 442 2.62 16.48 1.79
CA ILE A 442 1.54 17.40 2.11
C ILE A 442 0.54 17.34 0.97
N PHE A 443 -0.68 16.90 1.28
CA PHE A 443 -1.75 16.78 0.30
C PHE A 443 -2.75 17.94 0.44
N ASP A 444 -2.87 18.80 -0.58
CA ASP A 444 -3.96 19.77 -0.74
C ASP A 444 -5.07 19.09 -1.55
N ARG A 445 -6.14 18.71 -0.87
CA ARG A 445 -7.10 17.66 -1.20
C ARG A 445 -6.45 16.27 -1.18
N THR A 446 -7.23 15.24 -0.85
CA THR A 446 -6.68 13.94 -0.47
C THR A 446 -7.51 12.79 -1.02
N TRP A 447 -7.25 11.57 -0.52
CA TRP A 447 -8.05 10.37 -0.76
C TRP A 447 -9.50 10.49 -0.28
N TYR A 448 -9.79 11.44 0.58
CA TYR A 448 -11.16 11.72 1.03
C TYR A 448 -12.06 12.28 -0.06
N GLY A 449 -11.50 12.73 -1.19
CA GLY A 449 -12.26 13.09 -2.38
C GLY A 449 -13.29 12.03 -2.81
N ARG A 450 -12.99 10.72 -2.58
CA ARG A 450 -13.91 9.60 -2.85
C ARG A 450 -15.22 9.70 -2.10
N VAL A 451 -15.18 10.09 -0.82
CA VAL A 451 -16.37 10.22 0.07
C VAL A 451 -16.91 11.65 0.10
N LEU A 452 -16.27 12.61 -0.57
CA LEU A 452 -16.67 13.99 -0.72
C LEU A 452 -17.14 14.27 -2.16
N VAL A 453 -16.30 14.90 -2.97
CA VAL A 453 -16.67 15.36 -4.32
C VAL A 453 -17.09 14.20 -5.24
N GLU A 454 -16.40 13.04 -5.20
CA GLU A 454 -16.74 11.94 -6.09
C GLU A 454 -18.09 11.29 -5.72
N ARG A 455 -18.46 11.24 -4.42
CA ARG A 455 -19.78 10.86 -3.94
C ARG A 455 -20.85 11.84 -4.41
N ILE A 456 -20.63 13.14 -4.19
CA ILE A 456 -21.62 14.20 -4.44
C ILE A 456 -21.90 14.39 -5.93
N GLU A 457 -20.85 14.31 -6.74
CA GLU A 457 -20.92 14.46 -8.21
C GLU A 457 -21.28 13.16 -8.94
N GLY A 458 -21.41 12.03 -8.23
CA GLY A 458 -21.71 10.74 -8.82
C GLY A 458 -20.55 10.15 -9.65
N PHE A 459 -19.29 10.55 -9.36
CA PHE A 459 -18.10 9.99 -10.00
C PHE A 459 -17.70 8.64 -9.40
N ALA A 460 -18.17 8.34 -8.20
CA ALA A 460 -18.09 7.04 -7.56
C ALA A 460 -19.48 6.44 -7.40
N THR A 461 -19.61 5.11 -7.58
CA THR A 461 -20.85 4.40 -7.28
C THR A 461 -21.11 4.34 -5.78
N ASP A 462 -22.36 4.07 -5.37
CA ASP A 462 -22.71 3.94 -3.94
C ASP A 462 -21.86 2.88 -3.24
N GLU A 463 -21.56 1.77 -3.91
CA GLU A 463 -20.70 0.72 -3.38
C GLU A 463 -19.25 1.19 -3.21
N GLU A 464 -18.72 1.97 -4.16
CA GLU A 464 -17.35 2.45 -4.13
C GLU A 464 -17.12 3.48 -3.02
N TRP A 465 -17.98 4.48 -2.86
CA TRP A 465 -17.75 5.49 -1.82
C TRP A 465 -18.12 4.97 -0.42
N GLN A 466 -19.08 4.04 -0.29
CA GLN A 466 -19.44 3.47 1.02
C GLN A 466 -18.30 2.60 1.58
N ARG A 467 -17.67 1.73 0.77
CA ARG A 467 -16.53 0.94 1.23
C ARG A 467 -15.27 1.77 1.44
N ALA A 468 -15.16 2.94 0.79
CA ALA A 468 -13.98 3.79 0.88
C ALA A 468 -13.68 4.28 2.30
N TYR A 469 -14.67 4.38 3.19
CA TYR A 469 -14.40 4.70 4.60
C TYR A 469 -13.50 3.65 5.26
N ASP A 470 -13.79 2.37 5.03
CA ASP A 470 -13.00 1.27 5.60
C ASP A 470 -11.64 1.14 4.90
N GLU A 471 -11.59 1.29 3.57
CA GLU A 471 -10.35 1.30 2.79
C GLU A 471 -9.40 2.41 3.27
N ILE A 472 -9.92 3.61 3.50
CA ILE A 472 -9.15 4.76 4.02
C ILE A 472 -8.66 4.49 5.44
N ASN A 473 -9.53 4.00 6.32
CA ASN A 473 -9.14 3.71 7.70
C ASN A 473 -8.05 2.64 7.77
N ARG A 474 -8.13 1.58 6.96
CA ARG A 474 -7.06 0.56 6.87
C ARG A 474 -5.76 1.16 6.35
N PHE A 475 -5.83 1.95 5.28
CA PHE A 475 -4.69 2.64 4.70
C PHE A 475 -3.96 3.51 5.73
N GLU A 476 -4.69 4.36 6.46
CA GLU A 476 -4.12 5.22 7.50
C GLU A 476 -3.61 4.43 8.71
N ALA A 477 -4.30 3.35 9.09
CA ALA A 477 -3.87 2.44 10.14
C ALA A 477 -2.53 1.78 9.81
N ASP A 478 -2.34 1.33 8.57
CA ASP A 478 -1.11 0.71 8.11
C ASP A 478 0.06 1.71 8.13
N LEU A 479 -0.17 2.94 7.69
CA LEU A 479 0.83 4.01 7.77
C LEU A 479 1.24 4.28 9.22
N ALA A 480 0.27 4.45 10.10
CA ALA A 480 0.51 4.72 11.52
C ALA A 480 1.22 3.54 12.21
N ALA A 481 0.79 2.30 11.94
CA ALA A 481 1.41 1.09 12.49
C ALA A 481 2.87 0.90 12.02
N ALA A 482 3.21 1.42 10.83
CA ALA A 482 4.57 1.44 10.32
C ALA A 482 5.40 2.61 10.88
N GLY A 483 4.80 3.51 11.68
CA GLY A 483 5.49 4.65 12.30
C GLY A 483 5.40 5.97 11.51
N THR A 484 4.68 6.01 10.40
CA THR A 484 4.36 7.25 9.70
C THR A 484 3.40 8.09 10.55
N ILE A 485 3.67 9.39 10.68
CA ILE A 485 2.81 10.33 11.41
C ILE A 485 1.80 10.92 10.43
N VAL A 486 0.51 10.59 10.60
CA VAL A 486 -0.57 11.11 9.75
C VAL A 486 -1.32 12.22 10.50
N ILE A 487 -1.35 13.43 9.95
CA ILE A 487 -1.99 14.61 10.54
C ILE A 487 -3.05 15.13 9.57
N LYS A 488 -4.31 15.17 10.01
CA LYS A 488 -5.46 15.50 9.17
C LYS A 488 -6.11 16.80 9.60
N TYR A 489 -6.45 17.64 8.61
CA TYR A 489 -7.12 18.91 8.81
C TYR A 489 -8.38 19.01 7.97
N TRP A 490 -9.48 19.40 8.62
CA TRP A 490 -10.68 19.88 7.96
C TRP A 490 -10.84 21.38 8.23
N LEU A 491 -10.69 22.22 7.20
CA LEU A 491 -10.90 23.66 7.32
C LEU A 491 -12.35 24.00 6.94
N ALA A 492 -13.10 24.53 7.90
CA ALA A 492 -14.48 24.91 7.74
C ALA A 492 -14.62 26.45 7.78
N ILE A 493 -15.42 26.96 6.86
CA ILE A 493 -15.94 28.33 6.86
C ILE A 493 -17.44 28.27 6.62
N ASP A 494 -18.17 29.33 6.92
CA ASP A 494 -19.58 29.38 6.59
C ASP A 494 -19.85 29.73 5.11
N LYS A 495 -21.08 29.49 4.67
CA LYS A 495 -21.49 29.76 3.27
C LYS A 495 -21.39 31.23 2.89
N LYS A 496 -21.58 32.15 3.85
CA LYS A 496 -21.52 33.59 3.62
C LYS A 496 -20.08 34.06 3.42
N GLU A 497 -19.16 33.61 4.26
CA GLU A 497 -17.73 33.91 4.11
C GLU A 497 -17.16 33.31 2.83
N GLN A 498 -17.60 32.10 2.43
CA GLN A 498 -17.18 31.53 1.14
C GLN A 498 -17.52 32.44 -0.03
N LEU A 499 -18.78 32.96 -0.08
CA LEU A 499 -19.21 33.88 -1.14
C LEU A 499 -18.34 35.13 -1.17
N LYS A 500 -18.17 35.78 -0.02
CA LYS A 500 -17.30 36.95 0.14
C LYS A 500 -15.89 36.70 -0.40
N ARG A 501 -15.35 35.50 -0.15
CA ARG A 501 -14.02 35.12 -0.67
C ARG A 501 -14.00 34.86 -2.17
N PHE A 502 -15.09 34.33 -2.74
CA PHE A 502 -15.23 34.17 -4.18
C PHE A 502 -15.29 35.52 -4.90
N GLU A 503 -16.12 36.43 -4.41
CA GLU A 503 -16.25 37.81 -4.92
C GLU A 503 -14.90 38.55 -4.87
N ALA A 504 -14.20 38.50 -3.72
CA ALA A 504 -12.87 39.09 -3.57
C ALA A 504 -11.80 38.46 -4.50
N ARG A 505 -11.97 37.19 -4.92
CA ARG A 505 -11.11 36.57 -5.94
C ARG A 505 -11.42 37.10 -7.33
N GLN A 506 -12.68 37.30 -7.68
CA GLN A 506 -13.09 37.86 -8.97
C GLN A 506 -12.57 39.29 -9.16
N GLU A 507 -12.59 40.10 -8.10
CA GLU A 507 -12.10 41.47 -8.11
C GLU A 507 -10.55 41.58 -8.14
N THR A 508 -9.84 40.52 -7.77
CA THR A 508 -8.37 40.52 -7.67
C THR A 508 -7.73 39.88 -8.92
N PRO A 509 -7.12 40.63 -9.88
CA PRO A 509 -6.67 40.08 -11.16
C PRO A 509 -5.77 38.83 -11.04
N HIS A 510 -4.79 38.85 -10.12
CA HIS A 510 -3.87 37.74 -9.93
C HIS A 510 -4.47 36.57 -9.10
N LYS A 511 -5.76 36.60 -8.76
CA LYS A 511 -6.47 35.52 -8.04
C LYS A 511 -7.65 34.96 -8.83
N GLN A 512 -8.06 35.60 -9.93
CA GLN A 512 -9.18 35.16 -10.76
C GLN A 512 -9.02 33.72 -11.24
N PHE A 513 -7.81 33.31 -11.62
CA PHE A 513 -7.49 31.94 -12.05
C PHE A 513 -7.72 30.85 -10.99
N LYS A 514 -7.93 31.26 -9.71
CA LYS A 514 -8.23 30.33 -8.59
C LYS A 514 -9.70 30.03 -8.44
N LEU A 515 -10.56 30.67 -9.21
CA LEU A 515 -11.99 30.48 -9.20
C LEU A 515 -12.39 29.75 -10.49
N THR A 516 -13.01 28.60 -10.35
CA THR A 516 -13.44 27.73 -11.45
C THR A 516 -14.96 27.54 -11.41
N ASP A 517 -15.55 27.05 -12.49
CA ASP A 517 -16.97 26.68 -12.54
C ASP A 517 -17.31 25.59 -11.51
N ASP A 518 -16.32 24.72 -11.19
CA ASP A 518 -16.46 23.70 -10.17
C ASP A 518 -16.70 24.29 -8.76
N ASP A 519 -16.05 25.42 -8.44
CA ASP A 519 -16.25 26.10 -7.14
C ASP A 519 -17.70 26.58 -6.98
N TRP A 520 -18.31 27.10 -8.05
CA TRP A 520 -19.71 27.53 -8.04
C TRP A 520 -20.67 26.34 -7.97
N ARG A 521 -20.44 25.30 -8.75
CA ARG A 521 -21.22 24.06 -8.69
C ARG A 521 -21.18 23.42 -7.31
N ASN A 522 -20.00 23.34 -6.68
CA ASN A 522 -19.84 22.82 -5.32
C ASN A 522 -20.64 23.66 -4.31
N ARG A 523 -20.65 25.00 -4.48
CA ARG A 523 -21.40 25.89 -3.61
C ARG A 523 -22.91 25.68 -3.72
N ASP A 524 -23.45 25.36 -4.89
CA ASP A 524 -24.87 25.04 -5.06
C ASP A 524 -25.27 23.80 -4.28
N LYS A 525 -24.37 22.82 -4.13
CA LYS A 525 -24.54 21.59 -3.35
C LYS A 525 -24.03 21.71 -1.90
N TRP A 526 -24.03 22.91 -1.33
CA TRP A 526 -23.47 23.18 0.00
C TRP A 526 -23.95 22.22 1.08
N SER A 527 -25.25 21.93 1.14
CA SER A 527 -25.84 21.02 2.14
C SER A 527 -25.29 19.60 2.04
N ASP A 528 -25.10 19.13 0.80
CA ASP A 528 -24.57 17.78 0.53
C ASP A 528 -23.10 17.68 0.91
N TYR A 529 -22.32 18.76 0.67
CA TYR A 529 -20.93 18.84 1.12
C TYR A 529 -20.80 18.85 2.64
N VAL A 530 -21.65 19.61 3.35
CA VAL A 530 -21.65 19.63 4.82
C VAL A 530 -22.04 18.27 5.39
N GLN A 531 -23.03 17.59 4.79
CA GLN A 531 -23.44 16.25 5.22
C GLN A 531 -22.32 15.22 4.94
N SER A 532 -21.74 15.25 3.75
CA SER A 532 -20.63 14.34 3.39
C SER A 532 -19.40 14.56 4.28
N ALA A 533 -19.10 15.81 4.64
CA ALA A 533 -18.06 16.14 5.60
C ALA A 533 -18.38 15.60 7.00
N ALA A 534 -19.61 15.71 7.45
CA ALA A 534 -20.02 15.14 8.74
C ALA A 534 -19.87 13.63 8.77
N ASP A 535 -20.30 12.93 7.70
CA ASP A 535 -20.16 11.49 7.54
C ASP A 535 -18.67 11.09 7.53
N MET A 536 -17.84 11.82 6.80
CA MET A 536 -16.40 11.60 6.71
C MET A 536 -15.75 11.75 8.09
N LEU A 537 -15.95 12.86 8.76
CA LEU A 537 -15.37 13.12 10.08
C LEU A 537 -15.77 12.02 11.08
N ALA A 538 -17.06 11.66 11.14
CA ALA A 538 -17.53 10.67 12.10
C ALA A 538 -17.03 9.24 11.84
N ARG A 539 -16.78 8.86 10.57
CA ARG A 539 -16.41 7.50 10.19
C ARG A 539 -14.91 7.28 10.05
N THR A 540 -14.14 8.36 9.98
CA THR A 540 -12.70 8.30 9.78
C THR A 540 -11.90 9.09 10.84
N ASP A 541 -12.55 9.50 11.94
CA ASP A 541 -11.85 10.02 13.11
C ASP A 541 -11.35 8.86 13.96
N THR A 542 -10.08 8.55 13.84
CA THR A 542 -9.47 7.38 14.48
C THR A 542 -8.41 7.82 15.48
N GLU A 543 -8.12 6.97 16.48
CA GLU A 543 -7.11 7.25 17.51
C GLU A 543 -5.71 7.42 16.92
N TYR A 544 -5.38 6.68 15.86
CA TYR A 544 -4.07 6.71 15.20
C TYR A 544 -3.92 7.87 14.18
N ALA A 545 -5.03 8.42 13.70
CA ALA A 545 -5.06 9.56 12.79
C ALA A 545 -6.33 10.41 13.04
N PRO A 546 -6.38 11.19 14.12
CA PRO A 546 -7.55 12.00 14.45
C PRO A 546 -7.69 13.22 13.54
N TRP A 547 -8.92 13.65 13.30
CA TRP A 547 -9.21 14.88 12.59
C TRP A 547 -9.04 16.12 13.46
N CYS A 548 -8.34 17.10 12.96
CA CYS A 548 -8.36 18.45 13.48
C CYS A 548 -9.34 19.31 12.65
N VAL A 549 -10.49 19.63 13.24
CA VAL A 549 -11.47 20.51 12.61
C VAL A 549 -11.18 21.96 12.99
N ILE A 550 -10.84 22.78 12.00
CA ILE A 550 -10.56 24.21 12.15
C ILE A 550 -11.74 24.98 11.57
N ALA A 551 -12.62 25.42 12.47
CA ALA A 551 -13.91 26.02 12.13
C ALA A 551 -13.87 27.53 12.45
N THR A 552 -13.26 28.31 11.54
CA THR A 552 -13.15 29.77 11.70
C THR A 552 -13.16 30.51 10.37
N ASN A 553 -13.85 31.63 10.33
CA ASN A 553 -13.84 32.58 9.22
C ASN A 553 -12.56 33.46 9.20
N GLU A 554 -11.84 33.58 10.32
CA GLU A 554 -10.60 34.36 10.39
C GLU A 554 -9.40 33.58 9.83
N LYS A 555 -8.86 34.05 8.70
CA LYS A 555 -7.74 33.38 8.00
C LYS A 555 -6.45 33.32 8.82
N ARG A 556 -6.20 34.31 9.69
CA ARG A 556 -4.99 34.36 10.51
C ARG A 556 -5.10 33.33 11.62
N GLN A 557 -6.26 33.26 12.29
CA GLN A 557 -6.53 32.27 13.31
C GLN A 557 -6.42 30.84 12.76
N ALA A 558 -7.07 30.54 11.63
CA ALA A 558 -6.98 29.23 11.00
C ALA A 558 -5.53 28.78 10.73
N ARG A 559 -4.63 29.68 10.38
CA ARG A 559 -3.21 29.37 10.13
C ARG A 559 -2.46 29.08 11.44
N LEU A 560 -2.75 29.79 12.51
CA LEU A 560 -2.16 29.52 13.82
C LEU A 560 -2.66 28.19 14.38
N ASP A 561 -3.94 27.89 14.26
CA ASP A 561 -4.53 26.63 14.73
C ASP A 561 -3.94 25.41 14.00
N VAL A 562 -3.67 25.52 12.69
CA VAL A 562 -2.96 24.47 11.94
C VAL A 562 -1.58 24.22 12.52
N LEU A 563 -0.81 25.29 12.81
CA LEU A 563 0.53 25.17 13.37
C LEU A 563 0.50 24.63 14.80
N ASP A 564 -0.42 25.09 15.65
CA ASP A 564 -0.58 24.62 17.03
C ASP A 564 -0.90 23.13 17.08
N HIS A 565 -1.81 22.69 16.24
CA HIS A 565 -2.14 21.27 16.16
C HIS A 565 -0.96 20.45 15.65
N ALA A 566 -0.24 20.91 14.62
CA ALA A 566 0.97 20.24 14.14
C ALA A 566 2.03 20.11 15.25
N ILE A 567 2.29 21.21 15.97
CA ILE A 567 3.23 21.24 17.09
C ILE A 567 2.82 20.26 18.19
N LYS A 568 1.52 20.24 18.55
CA LYS A 568 1.00 19.33 19.57
C LYS A 568 1.21 17.87 19.18
N GLN A 569 0.84 17.49 17.95
CA GLN A 569 0.98 16.11 17.46
C GLN A 569 2.46 15.68 17.38
N LEU A 570 3.31 16.55 16.83
CA LEU A 570 4.74 16.25 16.70
C LEU A 570 5.47 16.25 18.05
N SER A 571 5.06 17.09 19.00
CA SER A 571 5.63 17.08 20.37
C SER A 571 5.35 15.78 21.10
N ALA A 572 4.17 15.19 20.91
CA ALA A 572 3.82 13.90 21.51
C ALA A 572 4.68 12.74 20.99
N VAL A 573 5.15 12.82 19.73
CA VAL A 573 5.88 11.73 19.08
C VAL A 573 7.39 11.97 19.02
N CYS A 574 7.82 13.22 18.85
CA CYS A 574 9.22 13.60 18.63
C CYS A 574 9.87 14.29 19.84
N GLY A 575 9.08 14.68 20.82
CA GLY A 575 9.51 15.46 21.98
C GLY A 575 9.96 14.65 23.19
N SER A 576 9.96 13.33 23.09
CA SER A 576 10.42 12.39 24.14
C SER A 576 11.87 11.98 23.92
#